data_6e163f5964b5e9396eaa5bfe9af8c022
#
_entry.id   6e163f5964b5e9396eaa5bfe9af8c022
#
_cell.length_a   1.000
_cell.length_b   1.000
_cell.length_c   1.000
_cell.angle_alpha   90.00
_cell.angle_beta   90.00
_cell.angle_gamma   90.00
#
_symmetry.space_group_name_H-M   'P 1'
#
loop_
_entity.id
_entity.type
_entity.pdbx_description
1 polymer ?
#
loop_
_entity_poly.entity_id
_entity_poly.type
_entity_poly.pdbx_seq_one_letter_code
_entity_poly.pdbx_strand_id
1 'polypeptide(L)'
;MKPVSLAQEKRHATSTLFLVPARSDRGREGRHLAALLVGETERDHALARRGAHPDVIELAPPEGKERVGIEQVRVAIRATQFAPVQGRRKVCLIPTAEALTPEAANALLKTLEEPPREMAFVLLAEHTSDLLPTIVSRSRIVRIAPTEPASVRDRLLELGYANADARWLLTVADRAGEIDRFLVEKLDVGALRDVAQARIESLGASDLIAAAIGGESILRQTALTTLVARAARRDASLLTEGIRILASQKREALFAFLQDLLGVCHHGARAGPEDGAPRSGAPVPLTSHRLRKTCVAIDQAHRALSVHGPTEAILLSLFLSIGGGSDDR
;
A
#
# COMPACT_ATOMS: atom_id res chain seq x y z
N MET A 1 6.12 7.39 -22.00
CA MET A 1 4.85 8.07 -22.34
C MET A 1 4.75 9.30 -21.46
N LYS A 2 4.54 10.50 -22.01
CA LYS A 2 4.43 11.73 -21.21
C LYS A 2 3.27 11.59 -20.22
N PRO A 3 3.40 12.06 -18.96
CA PRO A 3 2.27 12.11 -18.04
C PRO A 3 1.14 12.87 -18.72
N VAL A 4 -0.04 12.27 -18.76
CA VAL A 4 -1.24 12.93 -19.28
C VAL A 4 -1.41 14.19 -18.46
N SER A 5 -1.25 15.34 -19.10
CA SER A 5 -1.35 16.64 -18.45
C SER A 5 -2.78 16.86 -17.98
N LEU A 6 -3.06 16.53 -16.73
CA LEU A 6 -4.28 16.92 -16.00
C LEU A 6 -4.50 18.45 -16.05
N ALA A 7 -3.45 19.20 -16.39
CA ALA A 7 -3.48 20.65 -16.49
C ALA A 7 -4.26 21.19 -17.70
N GLN A 8 -4.49 20.40 -18.76
CA GLN A 8 -5.22 20.86 -19.95
C GLN A 8 -6.75 20.74 -19.81
N GLU A 9 -7.26 20.02 -18.80
CA GLU A 9 -8.71 19.82 -18.59
C GLU A 9 -9.35 20.82 -17.60
N LYS A 10 -8.76 21.98 -17.44
CA LYS A 10 -9.11 23.01 -16.45
C LYS A 10 -10.53 23.61 -16.56
N ARG A 11 -11.40 23.19 -17.46
CA ARG A 11 -12.64 23.94 -17.76
C ARG A 11 -13.96 23.20 -17.62
N HIS A 12 -14.00 21.89 -17.37
CA HIS A 12 -15.27 21.17 -17.24
C HIS A 12 -15.35 20.40 -15.92
N ALA A 13 -16.55 20.37 -15.35
CA ALA A 13 -16.88 19.49 -14.25
C ALA A 13 -16.69 18.04 -14.69
N THR A 14 -15.85 17.28 -14.02
CA THR A 14 -15.50 15.93 -14.45
C THR A 14 -15.61 14.93 -13.31
N SER A 15 -16.24 13.80 -13.64
CA SER A 15 -16.17 12.61 -12.79
C SER A 15 -15.06 11.70 -13.31
N THR A 16 -14.00 11.53 -12.55
CA THR A 16 -12.85 10.73 -12.97
C THR A 16 -12.66 9.55 -12.03
N LEU A 17 -12.64 8.36 -12.60
CA LEU A 17 -12.31 7.11 -11.92
C LEU A 17 -10.84 6.76 -12.20
N PHE A 18 -10.04 6.80 -11.15
CA PHE A 18 -8.65 6.36 -11.20
C PHE A 18 -8.57 4.90 -10.82
N LEU A 19 -8.06 4.07 -11.71
CA LEU A 19 -7.69 2.70 -11.40
C LEU A 19 -6.26 2.72 -10.89
N VAL A 20 -6.09 2.37 -9.62
CA VAL A 20 -4.81 2.40 -8.91
C VAL A 20 -4.33 0.98 -8.65
N PRO A 21 -3.02 0.71 -8.64
CA PRO A 21 -2.50 -0.61 -8.32
C PRO A 21 -2.97 -1.09 -6.94
N ALA A 22 -3.21 -2.39 -6.81
CA ALA A 22 -3.35 -3.06 -5.52
C ALA A 22 -2.18 -2.65 -4.62
N ARG A 23 -2.40 -2.41 -3.34
CA ARG A 23 -1.43 -1.92 -2.35
C ARG A 23 -1.10 -0.41 -2.40
N SER A 24 -1.68 0.37 -3.29
CA SER A 24 -1.59 1.83 -3.21
C SER A 24 -2.29 2.35 -1.94
N ASP A 25 -1.70 3.34 -1.27
CA ASP A 25 -2.43 4.12 -0.27
C ASP A 25 -3.41 5.05 -0.99
N ARG A 26 -4.61 4.50 -1.27
CA ARG A 26 -5.64 5.21 -2.03
C ARG A 26 -6.13 6.49 -1.37
N GLY A 27 -6.10 6.56 -0.05
CA GLY A 27 -6.43 7.79 0.67
C GLY A 27 -5.43 8.90 0.36
N ARG A 28 -4.14 8.58 0.42
CA ARG A 28 -3.06 9.52 0.11
C ARG A 28 -3.00 9.88 -1.38
N GLU A 29 -3.08 8.88 -2.25
CA GLU A 29 -3.15 9.08 -3.72
C GLU A 29 -4.33 9.99 -4.08
N GLY A 30 -5.50 9.70 -3.54
CA GLY A 30 -6.69 10.49 -3.76
C GLY A 30 -6.55 11.93 -3.27
N ARG A 31 -5.98 12.16 -2.09
CA ARG A 31 -5.69 13.51 -1.57
C ARG A 31 -4.66 14.24 -2.42
N HIS A 32 -3.68 13.54 -2.98
CA HIS A 32 -2.74 14.13 -3.93
C HIS A 32 -3.43 14.57 -5.21
N LEU A 33 -4.30 13.73 -5.78
CA LEU A 33 -5.11 14.07 -6.95
C LEU A 33 -6.09 15.22 -6.66
N ALA A 34 -6.72 15.22 -5.49
CA ALA A 34 -7.59 16.31 -5.06
C ALA A 34 -6.83 17.64 -4.93
N ALA A 35 -5.59 17.61 -4.43
CA ALA A 35 -4.73 18.78 -4.33
C ALA A 35 -4.49 19.46 -5.68
N LEU A 36 -4.28 18.67 -6.75
CA LEU A 36 -4.07 19.17 -8.10
C LEU A 36 -5.33 19.83 -8.70
N LEU A 37 -6.50 19.53 -8.17
CA LEU A 37 -7.80 19.99 -8.71
C LEU A 37 -8.40 21.13 -7.90
N VAL A 38 -8.17 21.17 -6.57
CA VAL A 38 -8.88 22.09 -5.66
C VAL A 38 -8.43 23.54 -5.80
N GLY A 39 -7.13 23.78 -6.02
CA GLY A 39 -6.56 25.12 -6.10
C GLY A 39 -5.23 25.16 -6.84
N GLU A 40 -4.62 26.33 -6.92
CA GLU A 40 -3.32 26.54 -7.59
C GLU A 40 -2.24 26.95 -6.60
N THR A 41 -2.58 27.23 -5.33
CA THR A 41 -1.59 27.68 -4.34
C THR A 41 -0.96 26.49 -3.61
N GLU A 42 0.30 26.63 -3.23
CA GLU A 42 0.97 25.60 -2.43
C GLU A 42 0.28 25.36 -1.08
N ARG A 43 -0.39 26.40 -0.55
CA ARG A 43 -1.19 26.28 0.66
C ARG A 43 -2.40 25.36 0.46
N ASP A 44 -3.12 25.51 -0.67
CA ASP A 44 -4.27 24.64 -1.00
C ASP A 44 -3.79 23.20 -1.18
N HIS A 45 -2.69 23.01 -1.88
CA HIS A 45 -2.09 21.69 -2.07
C HIS A 45 -1.69 21.03 -0.75
N ALA A 46 -1.04 21.78 0.15
CA ALA A 46 -0.62 21.27 1.45
C ALA A 46 -1.82 20.89 2.34
N LEU A 47 -2.88 21.72 2.36
CA LEU A 47 -4.11 21.43 3.10
C LEU A 47 -4.84 20.21 2.54
N ALA A 48 -4.97 20.11 1.22
CA ALA A 48 -5.63 18.98 0.57
C ALA A 48 -4.89 17.66 0.83
N ARG A 49 -3.56 17.64 0.72
CA ARG A 49 -2.73 16.45 1.03
C ARG A 49 -2.87 15.98 2.47
N ARG A 50 -3.12 16.91 3.42
CA ARG A 50 -3.35 16.60 4.83
C ARG A 50 -4.81 16.22 5.14
N GLY A 51 -5.72 16.29 4.16
CA GLY A 51 -7.15 16.06 4.37
C GLY A 51 -7.85 17.18 5.15
N ALA A 52 -7.29 18.39 5.17
CA ALA A 52 -7.77 19.53 5.94
C ALA A 52 -8.28 20.69 5.07
N HIS A 53 -8.41 20.52 3.76
CA HIS A 53 -8.88 21.56 2.86
C HIS A 53 -10.42 21.65 2.90
N PRO A 54 -11.03 22.86 3.13
CA PRO A 54 -12.48 22.99 3.29
C PRO A 54 -13.28 22.62 2.02
N ASP A 55 -12.67 22.70 0.85
CA ASP A 55 -13.30 22.36 -0.42
C ASP A 55 -12.98 20.93 -0.90
N VAL A 56 -12.34 20.10 -0.08
CA VAL A 56 -12.16 18.67 -0.33
C VAL A 56 -13.07 17.88 0.61
N ILE A 57 -14.05 17.20 0.05
CA ILE A 57 -15.00 16.35 0.76
C ILE A 57 -14.56 14.90 0.55
N GLU A 58 -14.02 14.29 1.57
CA GLU A 58 -13.59 12.89 1.53
C GLU A 58 -14.72 11.97 2.00
N LEU A 59 -15.16 11.07 1.12
CA LEU A 59 -16.14 10.02 1.40
C LEU A 59 -15.40 8.70 1.64
N ALA A 60 -15.10 8.43 2.90
CA ALA A 60 -14.49 7.17 3.35
C ALA A 60 -15.44 6.48 4.35
N PRO A 61 -15.32 5.15 4.54
CA PRO A 61 -16.05 4.45 5.58
C PRO A 61 -15.79 5.09 6.95
N PRO A 62 -16.83 5.28 7.79
CA PRO A 62 -16.65 5.79 9.15
C PRO A 62 -15.82 4.80 9.99
N GLU A 63 -15.25 5.31 11.08
CA GLU A 63 -14.51 4.48 12.02
C GLU A 63 -15.33 3.26 12.46
N GLY A 64 -14.74 2.06 12.37
CA GLY A 64 -15.39 0.79 12.68
C GLY A 64 -16.39 0.28 11.64
N LYS A 65 -16.52 0.93 10.49
CA LYS A 65 -17.34 0.47 9.37
C LYS A 65 -16.49 0.22 8.13
N GLU A 66 -16.95 -0.73 7.30
CA GLU A 66 -16.27 -1.10 6.04
C GLU A 66 -16.89 -0.41 4.82
N ARG A 67 -18.07 0.20 4.97
CA ARG A 67 -18.83 0.75 3.85
C ARG A 67 -19.28 2.19 4.07
N VAL A 68 -19.36 2.91 2.96
CA VAL A 68 -19.93 4.26 2.88
C VAL A 68 -21.41 4.16 2.59
N GLY A 69 -22.23 4.64 3.50
CA GLY A 69 -23.70 4.59 3.39
C GLY A 69 -24.29 5.78 2.62
N ILE A 70 -25.56 5.64 2.25
CA ILE A 70 -26.32 6.65 1.48
C ILE A 70 -26.38 8.01 2.17
N GLU A 71 -26.47 8.08 3.49
CA GLU A 71 -26.58 9.35 4.22
C GLU A 71 -25.31 10.19 4.13
N GLN A 72 -24.13 9.54 4.16
CA GLN A 72 -22.85 10.24 3.94
C GLN A 72 -22.79 10.84 2.53
N VAL A 73 -23.21 10.07 1.53
CA VAL A 73 -23.27 10.52 0.14
C VAL A 73 -24.24 11.68 -0.02
N ARG A 74 -25.41 11.64 0.61
CA ARG A 74 -26.39 12.74 0.59
C ARG A 74 -25.83 14.03 1.19
N VAL A 75 -25.08 13.91 2.31
CA VAL A 75 -24.39 15.07 2.91
C VAL A 75 -23.37 15.65 1.94
N ALA A 76 -22.56 14.82 1.33
CA ALA A 76 -21.58 15.25 0.34
C ALA A 76 -22.25 15.93 -0.88
N ILE A 77 -23.30 15.34 -1.45
CA ILE A 77 -24.06 15.92 -2.57
C ILE A 77 -24.62 17.29 -2.18
N ARG A 78 -25.19 17.44 -0.98
CA ARG A 78 -25.66 18.77 -0.53
C ARG A 78 -24.52 19.78 -0.45
N ALA A 79 -23.36 19.39 0.06
CA ALA A 79 -22.20 20.27 0.14
C ALA A 79 -21.66 20.69 -1.22
N THR A 80 -21.90 19.91 -2.28
CA THR A 80 -21.47 20.24 -3.66
C THR A 80 -22.30 21.37 -4.28
N GLN A 81 -23.47 21.68 -3.73
CA GLN A 81 -24.33 22.74 -4.25
C GLN A 81 -23.88 24.14 -3.86
N PHE A 82 -22.95 24.27 -2.93
CA PHE A 82 -22.39 25.55 -2.52
C PHE A 82 -21.08 25.83 -3.27
N ALA A 83 -20.81 27.11 -3.56
CA ALA A 83 -19.56 27.55 -4.15
C ALA A 83 -18.35 27.13 -3.30
N PRO A 84 -17.15 26.98 -3.91
CA PRO A 84 -15.92 26.78 -3.16
C PRO A 84 -15.69 27.91 -2.14
N VAL A 85 -15.11 27.59 -1.00
CA VAL A 85 -14.84 28.55 0.09
C VAL A 85 -13.48 29.21 -0.11
N GLN A 86 -12.46 28.43 -0.49
CA GLN A 86 -11.07 28.88 -0.57
C GLN A 86 -10.46 28.50 -1.93
N GLY A 87 -10.72 27.29 -2.40
CA GLY A 87 -10.16 26.76 -3.61
C GLY A 87 -10.86 27.29 -4.87
N ARG A 88 -10.36 26.87 -6.03
CA ARG A 88 -10.96 27.17 -7.34
C ARG A 88 -12.19 26.33 -7.61
N ARG A 89 -12.26 25.14 -7.05
CA ARG A 89 -13.36 24.20 -7.16
C ARG A 89 -13.46 23.30 -5.93
N LYS A 90 -14.62 22.69 -5.74
CA LYS A 90 -14.79 21.62 -4.77
C LYS A 90 -14.39 20.28 -5.37
N VAL A 91 -13.84 19.41 -4.55
CA VAL A 91 -13.47 18.05 -4.91
C VAL A 91 -14.18 17.07 -3.98
N CYS A 92 -14.98 16.17 -4.53
CA CYS A 92 -15.48 15.02 -3.79
C CYS A 92 -14.54 13.83 -4.07
N LEU A 93 -13.80 13.44 -3.05
CA LEU A 93 -12.84 12.36 -3.09
C LEU A 93 -13.47 11.09 -2.50
N ILE A 94 -13.44 10.01 -3.26
CA ILE A 94 -13.90 8.67 -2.84
C ILE A 94 -12.71 7.71 -2.98
N PRO A 95 -11.89 7.55 -1.91
CA PRO A 95 -10.64 6.77 -1.99
C PRO A 95 -10.87 5.28 -2.25
N THR A 96 -12.03 4.75 -1.88
CA THR A 96 -12.39 3.34 -2.00
C THR A 96 -13.80 3.26 -2.56
N ALA A 97 -13.92 3.39 -3.89
CA ALA A 97 -15.24 3.47 -4.53
C ALA A 97 -16.04 2.17 -4.41
N GLU A 98 -15.38 1.02 -4.30
CA GLU A 98 -16.00 -0.28 -4.01
C GLU A 98 -16.57 -0.40 -2.59
N ALA A 99 -16.20 0.49 -1.68
CA ALA A 99 -16.79 0.56 -0.34
C ALA A 99 -18.17 1.24 -0.31
N LEU A 100 -18.61 1.86 -1.40
CA LEU A 100 -19.95 2.41 -1.49
C LEU A 100 -20.99 1.27 -1.39
N THR A 101 -22.06 1.48 -0.58
CA THR A 101 -23.22 0.58 -0.69
C THR A 101 -23.93 0.79 -2.03
N PRO A 102 -24.69 -0.19 -2.55
CA PRO A 102 -25.44 -0.01 -3.80
C PRO A 102 -26.34 1.22 -3.80
N GLU A 103 -26.99 1.50 -2.67
CA GLU A 103 -27.87 2.68 -2.50
C GLU A 103 -27.05 3.99 -2.51
N ALA A 104 -25.88 3.99 -1.88
CA ALA A 104 -24.96 5.13 -1.88
C ALA A 104 -24.42 5.41 -3.29
N ALA A 105 -24.01 4.36 -4.00
CA ALA A 105 -23.55 4.44 -5.37
C ALA A 105 -24.65 4.97 -6.30
N ASN A 106 -25.88 4.45 -6.19
CA ASN A 106 -27.03 4.93 -6.98
C ASN A 106 -27.39 6.39 -6.70
N ALA A 107 -27.26 6.85 -5.43
CA ALA A 107 -27.48 8.25 -5.09
C ALA A 107 -26.50 9.22 -5.76
N LEU A 108 -25.27 8.77 -6.09
CA LEU A 108 -24.26 9.56 -6.79
C LEU A 108 -24.52 9.70 -8.30
N LEU A 109 -25.22 8.76 -8.92
CA LEU A 109 -25.28 8.65 -10.38
C LEU A 109 -25.71 9.94 -11.08
N LYS A 110 -26.76 10.61 -10.59
CA LYS A 110 -27.23 11.86 -11.17
C LYS A 110 -26.18 12.96 -11.10
N THR A 111 -25.46 13.04 -9.99
CA THR A 111 -24.44 14.08 -9.78
C THR A 111 -23.15 13.77 -10.55
N LEU A 112 -22.84 12.48 -10.77
CA LEU A 112 -21.71 12.07 -11.62
C LEU A 112 -21.99 12.36 -13.11
N GLU A 113 -23.24 12.26 -13.52
CA GLU A 113 -23.68 12.52 -14.90
C GLU A 113 -23.68 14.02 -15.23
N GLU A 114 -24.22 14.84 -14.30
CA GLU A 114 -24.30 16.29 -14.43
C GLU A 114 -23.71 16.98 -13.18
N PRO A 115 -22.38 16.96 -13.04
CA PRO A 115 -21.74 17.57 -11.87
C PRO A 115 -21.86 19.11 -11.93
N PRO A 116 -22.02 19.79 -10.78
CA PRO A 116 -22.00 21.26 -10.73
C PRO A 116 -20.71 21.84 -11.35
N ARG A 117 -20.80 23.04 -11.91
CA ARG A 117 -19.70 23.64 -12.73
C ARG A 117 -18.34 23.71 -12.01
N GLU A 118 -18.34 23.95 -10.72
CA GLU A 118 -17.12 24.09 -9.91
C GLU A 118 -16.85 22.85 -9.06
N MET A 119 -17.26 21.69 -9.55
CA MET A 119 -17.10 20.41 -8.86
C MET A 119 -16.28 19.44 -9.67
N ALA A 120 -15.45 18.65 -8.96
CA ALA A 120 -14.79 17.48 -9.51
C ALA A 120 -15.05 16.27 -8.61
N PHE A 121 -15.31 15.12 -9.21
CA PHE A 121 -15.37 13.85 -8.53
C PHE A 121 -14.10 13.05 -8.84
N VAL A 122 -13.43 12.60 -7.78
CA VAL A 122 -12.23 11.76 -7.83
C VAL A 122 -12.58 10.43 -7.15
N LEU A 123 -12.77 9.39 -7.93
CA LEU A 123 -13.03 8.05 -7.46
C LEU A 123 -11.78 7.21 -7.66
N LEU A 124 -11.41 6.38 -6.67
CA LEU A 124 -10.33 5.42 -6.82
C LEU A 124 -10.86 3.99 -6.59
N ALA A 125 -10.38 3.06 -7.40
CA ALA A 125 -10.65 1.63 -7.28
C ALA A 125 -9.46 0.82 -7.82
N GLU A 126 -9.40 -0.47 -7.52
CA GLU A 126 -8.39 -1.36 -8.11
C GLU A 126 -8.84 -1.85 -9.49
N HIS A 127 -10.08 -2.30 -9.58
CA HIS A 127 -10.65 -2.82 -10.81
C HIS A 127 -12.03 -2.22 -11.09
N THR A 128 -12.35 -2.08 -12.37
CA THR A 128 -13.70 -1.66 -12.78
C THR A 128 -14.77 -2.69 -12.45
N SER A 129 -14.39 -3.98 -12.34
CA SER A 129 -15.28 -5.08 -11.95
C SER A 129 -15.84 -4.96 -10.54
N ASP A 130 -15.17 -4.20 -9.68
CA ASP A 130 -15.55 -4.05 -8.26
C ASP A 130 -16.61 -2.95 -8.07
N LEU A 131 -16.95 -2.26 -9.15
CA LEU A 131 -17.87 -1.12 -9.17
C LEU A 131 -19.15 -1.45 -9.95
N LEU A 132 -20.22 -0.73 -9.62
CA LEU A 132 -21.42 -0.78 -10.43
C LEU A 132 -21.12 -0.28 -11.86
N PRO A 133 -21.57 -1.00 -12.91
CA PRO A 133 -21.37 -0.59 -14.30
C PRO A 133 -21.86 0.82 -14.60
N THR A 134 -22.89 1.28 -13.86
CA THR A 134 -23.47 2.62 -13.96
C THR A 134 -22.52 3.73 -13.48
N ILE A 135 -21.64 3.48 -12.51
CA ILE A 135 -20.57 4.42 -12.10
C ILE A 135 -19.48 4.45 -13.18
N VAL A 136 -19.07 3.27 -13.63
CA VAL A 136 -18.01 3.11 -14.64
C VAL A 136 -18.37 3.85 -15.93
N SER A 137 -19.63 3.71 -16.40
CA SER A 137 -20.10 4.36 -17.63
C SER A 137 -20.21 5.88 -17.55
N ARG A 138 -20.29 6.45 -16.33
CA ARG A 138 -20.41 7.91 -16.08
C ARG A 138 -19.11 8.55 -15.58
N SER A 139 -18.06 7.77 -15.53
CA SER A 139 -16.75 8.24 -15.08
C SER A 139 -15.73 8.12 -16.20
N ARG A 140 -14.90 9.13 -16.34
CA ARG A 140 -13.71 9.02 -17.19
C ARG A 140 -12.72 8.11 -16.49
N ILE A 141 -12.32 7.02 -17.14
CA ILE A 141 -11.38 6.07 -16.58
C ILE A 141 -9.94 6.51 -16.89
N VAL A 142 -9.14 6.68 -15.85
CA VAL A 142 -7.71 6.91 -15.91
C VAL A 142 -7.00 5.77 -15.19
N ARG A 143 -6.13 5.05 -15.90
CA ARG A 143 -5.28 4.03 -15.26
C ARG A 143 -4.00 4.69 -14.77
N ILE A 144 -3.77 4.63 -13.48
CA ILE A 144 -2.49 5.01 -12.89
C ILE A 144 -1.58 3.78 -13.05
N ALA A 145 -0.63 3.89 -13.96
CA ALA A 145 0.38 2.86 -14.06
C ALA A 145 1.20 2.85 -12.76
N PRO A 146 1.59 1.68 -12.25
CA PRO A 146 2.61 1.60 -11.21
C PRO A 146 3.81 2.45 -11.67
N THR A 147 4.32 3.29 -10.78
CA THR A 147 5.56 4.03 -11.09
C THR A 147 6.62 3.00 -11.45
N GLU A 148 7.18 3.09 -12.66
CA GLU A 148 8.18 2.10 -13.09
C GLU A 148 9.34 2.11 -12.09
N PRO A 149 9.70 0.97 -11.51
CA PRO A 149 10.80 0.89 -10.53
C PRO A 149 12.09 1.51 -11.04
N ALA A 150 12.33 1.44 -12.36
CA ALA A 150 13.50 2.05 -13.00
C ALA A 150 13.51 3.58 -12.86
N SER A 151 12.39 4.26 -13.13
CA SER A 151 12.31 5.74 -13.05
C SER A 151 12.45 6.25 -11.60
N VAL A 152 11.90 5.52 -10.63
CA VAL A 152 12.06 5.83 -9.21
C VAL A 152 13.51 5.60 -8.76
N ARG A 153 14.11 4.49 -9.20
CA ARG A 153 15.51 4.20 -8.92
C ARG A 153 16.43 5.30 -9.47
N ASP A 154 16.23 5.69 -10.71
CA ASP A 154 17.06 6.72 -11.34
C ASP A 154 16.95 8.04 -10.58
N ARG A 155 15.75 8.40 -10.11
CA ARG A 155 15.54 9.57 -9.28
C ARG A 155 16.23 9.48 -7.91
N LEU A 156 16.21 8.30 -7.27
CA LEU A 156 16.95 8.08 -6.01
C LEU A 156 18.47 8.20 -6.23
N LEU A 157 18.98 7.68 -7.35
CA LEU A 157 20.40 7.82 -7.71
C LEU A 157 20.78 9.28 -7.97
N GLU A 158 19.93 10.07 -8.66
CA GLU A 158 20.12 11.52 -8.85
C GLU A 158 20.17 12.28 -7.51
N LEU A 159 19.38 11.85 -6.51
CA LEU A 159 19.42 12.39 -5.15
C LEU A 159 20.65 11.95 -4.35
N GLY A 160 21.50 11.08 -4.93
CA GLY A 160 22.76 10.63 -4.36
C GLY A 160 22.62 9.44 -3.40
N TYR A 161 21.55 8.65 -3.49
CA TYR A 161 21.50 7.35 -2.83
C TYR A 161 22.45 6.36 -3.51
N ALA A 162 23.05 5.47 -2.72
CA ALA A 162 23.80 4.36 -3.28
C ALA A 162 22.85 3.41 -4.04
N ASN A 163 23.34 2.74 -5.10
CA ASN A 163 22.52 1.84 -5.91
C ASN A 163 21.88 0.70 -5.06
N ALA A 164 22.64 0.20 -4.07
CA ALA A 164 22.13 -0.81 -3.13
C ALA A 164 20.97 -0.28 -2.29
N ASP A 165 21.06 0.96 -1.79
CA ASP A 165 20.01 1.59 -1.01
C ASP A 165 18.78 1.93 -1.86
N ALA A 166 18.98 2.43 -3.08
CA ALA A 166 17.89 2.70 -4.01
C ALA A 166 17.11 1.41 -4.35
N ARG A 167 17.81 0.31 -4.64
CA ARG A 167 17.18 -1.00 -4.87
C ARG A 167 16.43 -1.50 -3.62
N TRP A 168 17.03 -1.36 -2.44
CA TRP A 168 16.40 -1.77 -1.20
C TRP A 168 15.15 -0.94 -0.91
N LEU A 169 15.22 0.39 -1.07
CA LEU A 169 14.07 1.29 -0.91
C LEU A 169 12.90 0.91 -1.81
N LEU A 170 13.17 0.55 -3.07
CA LEU A 170 12.14 0.06 -3.99
C LEU A 170 11.46 -1.23 -3.53
N THR A 171 12.13 -2.04 -2.74
CA THR A 171 11.57 -3.26 -2.18
C THR A 171 10.75 -3.01 -0.93
N VAL A 172 11.23 -2.08 -0.09
CA VAL A 172 10.63 -1.75 1.21
C VAL A 172 9.45 -0.82 1.06
N ALA A 173 9.60 0.20 0.23
CA ALA A 173 8.59 1.23 -0.04
C ALA A 173 7.57 0.75 -1.10
N ASP A 174 7.04 -0.47 -0.91
CA ASP A 174 6.08 -1.11 -1.82
C ASP A 174 4.71 -0.40 -1.82
N ARG A 175 4.48 0.49 -0.85
CA ARG A 175 3.30 1.36 -0.81
C ARG A 175 3.64 2.70 -1.43
N ALA A 176 2.90 3.04 -2.49
CA ALA A 176 2.99 4.37 -3.09
C ALA A 176 2.87 5.43 -1.98
N GLY A 177 3.82 6.31 -1.90
CA GLY A 177 3.83 7.36 -0.90
C GLY A 177 4.83 7.20 0.24
N GLU A 178 5.30 6.01 0.56
CA GLU A 178 6.42 5.85 1.50
C GLU A 178 7.74 6.25 0.83
N ILE A 179 7.88 5.94 -0.45
CA ILE A 179 9.05 6.31 -1.24
C ILE A 179 9.17 7.82 -1.45
N ASP A 180 8.05 8.55 -1.45
CA ASP A 180 8.07 10.01 -1.64
C ASP A 180 8.86 10.73 -0.55
N ARG A 181 8.89 10.21 0.68
CA ARG A 181 9.73 10.77 1.75
C ARG A 181 11.20 10.74 1.36
N PHE A 182 11.64 9.66 0.73
CA PHE A 182 13.02 9.49 0.26
C PHE A 182 13.30 10.27 -1.02
N LEU A 183 12.26 10.56 -1.82
CA LEU A 183 12.36 11.39 -3.02
C LEU A 183 12.37 12.91 -2.72
N VAL A 184 11.80 13.31 -1.57
CA VAL A 184 11.76 14.72 -1.14
C VAL A 184 12.97 15.08 -0.28
N GLU A 185 13.37 14.18 0.64
CA GLU A 185 14.46 14.39 1.58
C GLU A 185 15.47 13.24 1.44
N LYS A 186 16.76 13.60 1.37
CA LYS A 186 17.83 12.60 1.42
C LYS A 186 17.97 12.09 2.85
N LEU A 187 17.31 10.97 3.16
CA LEU A 187 17.38 10.31 4.46
C LEU A 187 18.56 9.32 4.51
N ASP A 188 19.19 9.20 5.66
CA ASP A 188 20.22 8.17 5.88
C ASP A 188 19.56 6.81 6.06
N VAL A 189 19.55 6.03 4.99
CA VAL A 189 18.97 4.68 4.96
C VAL A 189 19.72 3.72 5.90
N GLY A 190 21.04 3.90 6.04
CA GLY A 190 21.85 3.11 6.97
C GLY A 190 21.41 3.32 8.41
N ALA A 191 21.37 4.58 8.85
CA ALA A 191 20.93 4.93 10.20
C ALA A 191 19.50 4.46 10.49
N LEU A 192 18.58 4.59 9.52
CA LEU A 192 17.20 4.12 9.66
C LEU A 192 17.12 2.59 9.82
N ARG A 193 17.94 1.85 9.09
CA ARG A 193 18.04 0.38 9.23
C ARG A 193 18.58 -0.01 10.60
N ASP A 194 19.65 0.63 11.05
CA ASP A 194 20.28 0.31 12.34
C ASP A 194 19.32 0.53 13.51
N VAL A 195 18.56 1.62 13.48
CA VAL A 195 17.50 1.90 14.46
C VAL A 195 16.40 0.84 14.40
N ALA A 196 15.94 0.47 13.21
CA ALA A 196 14.93 -0.57 13.05
C ALA A 196 15.44 -1.93 13.52
N GLN A 197 16.67 -2.29 13.19
CA GLN A 197 17.30 -3.54 13.60
C GLN A 197 17.44 -3.64 15.14
N ALA A 198 17.98 -2.61 15.78
CA ALA A 198 18.11 -2.56 17.22
C ALA A 198 16.75 -2.70 17.94
N ARG A 199 15.71 -2.06 17.40
CA ARG A 199 14.35 -2.16 17.92
C ARG A 199 13.78 -3.57 17.76
N ILE A 200 13.98 -4.21 16.60
CA ILE A 200 13.46 -5.55 16.31
C ILE A 200 14.18 -6.64 17.11
N GLU A 201 15.48 -6.52 17.34
CA GLU A 201 16.26 -7.52 18.08
C GLU A 201 15.79 -7.70 19.53
N SER A 202 15.23 -6.66 20.12
CA SER A 202 14.68 -6.69 21.48
C SER A 202 13.28 -7.28 21.58
N LEU A 203 12.59 -7.56 20.45
CA LEU A 203 11.19 -7.99 20.45
C LEU A 203 11.01 -9.49 20.68
N GLY A 204 10.00 -9.83 21.49
CA GLY A 204 9.46 -11.19 21.58
C GLY A 204 8.71 -11.61 20.30
N ALA A 205 8.24 -12.86 20.25
CA ALA A 205 7.53 -13.39 19.08
C ALA A 205 6.25 -12.61 18.78
N SER A 206 5.50 -12.22 19.80
CA SER A 206 4.26 -11.45 19.69
C SER A 206 4.48 -10.10 19.02
N ASP A 207 5.40 -9.30 19.57
CA ASP A 207 5.65 -7.95 19.11
C ASP A 207 6.34 -7.93 17.74
N LEU A 208 7.16 -8.95 17.47
CA LEU A 208 7.78 -9.13 16.16
C LEU A 208 6.73 -9.35 15.07
N ILE A 209 5.71 -10.17 15.33
CA ILE A 209 4.61 -10.38 14.41
C ILE A 209 3.76 -9.12 14.25
N ALA A 210 3.47 -8.42 15.35
CA ALA A 210 2.76 -7.15 15.28
C ALA A 210 3.52 -6.12 14.42
N ALA A 211 4.85 -6.03 14.56
CA ALA A 211 5.69 -5.18 13.72
C ALA A 211 5.70 -5.63 12.24
N ALA A 212 5.66 -6.93 11.98
CA ALA A 212 5.64 -7.49 10.63
C ALA A 212 4.31 -7.26 9.90
N ILE A 213 3.20 -7.13 10.63
CA ILE A 213 1.86 -6.89 10.05
C ILE A 213 1.56 -5.40 9.92
N GLY A 214 1.78 -4.63 10.99
CA GLY A 214 1.30 -3.25 11.13
C GLY A 214 2.39 -2.18 11.23
N GLY A 215 3.67 -2.53 11.20
CA GLY A 215 4.78 -1.59 11.32
C GLY A 215 4.93 -0.66 10.10
N GLU A 216 5.62 0.48 10.30
CA GLU A 216 6.12 1.30 9.19
C GLU A 216 7.03 0.46 8.28
N SER A 217 7.17 0.83 7.00
CA SER A 217 7.82 0.01 5.97
C SER A 217 9.18 -0.55 6.37
N ILE A 218 10.08 0.30 6.87
CA ILE A 218 11.44 -0.14 7.26
C ILE A 218 11.36 -1.11 8.43
N LEU A 219 10.56 -0.79 9.45
CA LEU A 219 10.38 -1.64 10.62
C LEU A 219 9.73 -2.97 10.23
N ARG A 220 8.69 -2.93 9.41
CA ARG A 220 7.99 -4.13 8.89
C ARG A 220 8.93 -5.03 8.09
N GLN A 221 9.70 -4.45 7.17
CA GLN A 221 10.66 -5.21 6.36
C GLN A 221 11.74 -5.86 7.23
N THR A 222 12.26 -5.13 8.21
CA THR A 222 13.24 -5.64 9.16
C THR A 222 12.63 -6.75 10.01
N ALA A 223 11.37 -6.60 10.46
CA ALA A 223 10.65 -7.63 11.20
C ALA A 223 10.43 -8.89 10.36
N LEU A 224 9.99 -8.77 9.10
CA LEU A 224 9.81 -9.90 8.18
C LEU A 224 11.12 -10.63 7.90
N THR A 225 12.21 -9.90 7.69
CA THR A 225 13.54 -10.49 7.52
C THR A 225 13.97 -11.28 8.77
N THR A 226 13.73 -10.71 9.95
CA THR A 226 14.02 -11.36 11.24
C THR A 226 13.13 -12.57 11.48
N LEU A 227 11.85 -12.53 11.07
CA LEU A 227 10.95 -13.69 11.12
C LEU A 227 11.47 -14.85 10.27
N VAL A 228 11.93 -14.58 9.05
CA VAL A 228 12.55 -15.60 8.20
C VAL A 228 13.80 -16.18 8.85
N ALA A 229 14.64 -15.33 9.47
CA ALA A 229 15.84 -15.77 10.16
C ALA A 229 15.52 -16.65 11.39
N ARG A 230 14.54 -16.27 12.20
CA ARG A 230 14.10 -17.06 13.37
C ARG A 230 13.44 -18.37 12.93
N ALA A 231 12.59 -18.35 11.88
CA ALA A 231 12.00 -19.56 11.32
C ALA A 231 13.07 -20.54 10.81
N ALA A 232 14.10 -20.03 10.13
CA ALA A 232 15.22 -20.84 9.66
C ALA A 232 15.98 -21.54 10.80
N ARG A 233 16.04 -20.91 11.99
CA ARG A 233 16.64 -21.47 13.22
C ARG A 233 15.66 -22.33 14.04
N ARG A 234 14.43 -22.51 13.58
CA ARG A 234 13.35 -23.22 14.27
C ARG A 234 13.09 -22.66 15.67
N ASP A 235 13.02 -21.34 15.77
CA ASP A 235 12.72 -20.66 17.04
C ASP A 235 11.38 -21.15 17.62
N ALA A 236 11.45 -21.79 18.80
CA ALA A 236 10.30 -22.42 19.43
C ALA A 236 9.20 -21.42 19.79
N SER A 237 9.55 -20.20 20.20
CA SER A 237 8.57 -19.16 20.54
C SER A 237 7.80 -18.69 19.31
N LEU A 238 8.48 -18.58 18.16
CA LEU A 238 7.84 -18.26 16.89
C LEU A 238 6.92 -19.38 16.42
N LEU A 239 7.34 -20.64 16.51
CA LEU A 239 6.57 -21.80 16.07
C LEU A 239 5.33 -22.10 16.92
N THR A 240 5.29 -21.62 18.16
CA THR A 240 4.17 -21.81 19.08
C THR A 240 3.32 -20.53 19.20
N GLU A 241 3.81 -19.55 19.92
CA GLU A 241 3.09 -18.30 20.19
C GLU A 241 2.87 -17.48 18.92
N GLY A 242 3.93 -17.35 18.10
CA GLY A 242 3.87 -16.55 16.87
C GLY A 242 2.85 -17.07 15.88
N ILE A 243 2.79 -18.38 15.65
CA ILE A 243 1.80 -18.98 14.74
C ILE A 243 0.38 -18.76 15.25
N ARG A 244 0.15 -18.93 16.56
CA ARG A 244 -1.16 -18.70 17.17
C ARG A 244 -1.63 -17.26 16.98
N ILE A 245 -0.75 -16.27 17.12
CA ILE A 245 -1.06 -14.86 16.92
C ILE A 245 -1.36 -14.58 15.45
N LEU A 246 -0.56 -15.12 14.53
CA LEU A 246 -0.85 -15.00 13.09
C LEU A 246 -2.20 -15.63 12.72
N ALA A 247 -2.50 -16.81 13.26
CA ALA A 247 -3.75 -17.52 12.97
C ALA A 247 -4.99 -16.79 13.51
N SER A 248 -4.84 -15.94 14.53
CA SER A 248 -5.93 -15.10 15.07
C SER A 248 -6.19 -13.84 14.25
N GLN A 249 -5.34 -13.51 13.29
CA GLN A 249 -5.51 -12.32 12.46
C GLN A 249 -6.66 -12.45 11.48
N LYS A 250 -7.23 -11.32 11.09
CA LYS A 250 -8.19 -11.27 9.97
C LYS A 250 -7.53 -11.79 8.69
N ARG A 251 -8.33 -12.43 7.86
CA ARG A 251 -7.86 -13.13 6.65
C ARG A 251 -7.12 -12.19 5.69
N GLU A 252 -7.61 -10.97 5.53
CA GLU A 252 -7.00 -9.94 4.69
C GLU A 252 -5.59 -9.56 5.19
N ALA A 253 -5.44 -9.40 6.51
CA ALA A 253 -4.15 -9.09 7.13
C ALA A 253 -3.15 -10.26 6.97
N LEU A 254 -3.65 -11.50 7.04
CA LEU A 254 -2.83 -12.68 6.84
C LEU A 254 -2.36 -12.81 5.39
N PHE A 255 -3.22 -12.54 4.42
CA PHE A 255 -2.84 -12.53 3.01
C PHE A 255 -1.84 -11.42 2.70
N ALA A 256 -2.05 -10.21 3.22
CA ALA A 256 -1.08 -9.11 3.09
C ALA A 256 0.28 -9.48 3.69
N PHE A 257 0.29 -10.08 4.88
CA PHE A 257 1.51 -10.59 5.51
C PHE A 257 2.25 -11.63 4.65
N LEU A 258 1.54 -12.61 4.08
CA LEU A 258 2.15 -13.62 3.20
C LEU A 258 2.73 -13.01 1.92
N GLN A 259 2.07 -12.01 1.36
CA GLN A 259 2.58 -11.29 0.19
C GLN A 259 3.83 -10.47 0.53
N ASP A 260 3.87 -9.80 1.68
CA ASP A 260 5.03 -9.05 2.13
C ASP A 260 6.21 -10.00 2.42
N LEU A 261 5.94 -11.15 3.03
CA LEU A 261 6.93 -12.20 3.27
C LEU A 261 7.51 -12.77 1.95
N LEU A 262 6.65 -12.97 0.96
CA LEU A 262 7.05 -13.40 -0.38
C LEU A 262 7.99 -12.37 -1.04
N GLY A 263 7.68 -11.07 -0.91
CA GLY A 263 8.50 -9.96 -1.39
C GLY A 263 9.92 -10.00 -0.81
N VAL A 264 10.03 -10.17 0.53
CA VAL A 264 11.32 -10.31 1.22
C VAL A 264 12.15 -11.47 0.66
N CYS A 265 11.52 -12.64 0.49
CA CYS A 265 12.19 -13.84 0.00
C CYS A 265 12.61 -13.70 -1.47
N HIS A 266 11.78 -13.09 -2.31
CA HIS A 266 12.13 -12.82 -3.72
C HIS A 266 13.32 -11.87 -3.85
N HIS A 267 13.35 -10.80 -3.04
CA HIS A 267 14.45 -9.85 -3.03
C HIS A 267 15.75 -10.53 -2.59
N GLY A 268 15.72 -11.26 -1.48
CA GLY A 268 16.88 -12.00 -1.00
C GLY A 268 17.39 -13.06 -1.99
N ALA A 269 16.49 -13.68 -2.77
CA ALA A 269 16.88 -14.67 -3.78
C ALA A 269 17.55 -14.06 -5.03
N ARG A 270 17.29 -12.78 -5.31
CA ARG A 270 17.85 -12.02 -6.45
C ARG A 270 19.12 -11.24 -6.10
N ALA A 271 19.37 -10.97 -4.84
CA ALA A 271 20.58 -10.32 -4.37
C ALA A 271 21.76 -11.27 -4.55
N GLY A 272 22.53 -11.10 -5.64
CA GLY A 272 23.75 -11.86 -5.91
C GLY A 272 24.92 -11.41 -5.02
N PRO A 273 25.98 -12.21 -4.88
CA PRO A 273 27.16 -11.86 -4.11
C PRO A 273 27.95 -10.65 -4.65
N GLU A 274 27.68 -10.22 -5.89
CA GLU A 274 28.35 -9.09 -6.54
C GLU A 274 27.72 -7.72 -6.25
N ASP A 275 26.52 -7.68 -5.70
CA ASP A 275 25.76 -6.43 -5.49
C ASP A 275 26.08 -5.74 -4.16
N GLY A 276 27.33 -5.69 -3.72
CA GLY A 276 27.79 -4.92 -2.57
C GLY A 276 26.73 -4.88 -1.46
N ALA A 277 26.51 -6.01 -0.78
CA ALA A 277 25.50 -6.10 0.28
C ALA A 277 25.67 -4.89 1.21
N PRO A 278 24.63 -4.10 1.49
CA PRO A 278 24.75 -2.98 2.40
C PRO A 278 25.32 -3.48 3.73
N ARG A 279 26.37 -2.81 4.21
CA ARG A 279 27.12 -3.20 5.40
C ARG A 279 26.29 -3.28 6.69
N SER A 280 25.05 -2.79 6.67
CA SER A 280 24.10 -2.89 7.77
C SER A 280 22.72 -3.27 7.24
N GLY A 281 22.30 -4.42 7.55
CA GLY A 281 21.06 -5.07 7.16
C GLY A 281 21.36 -6.54 6.93
N ALA A 282 21.15 -7.35 7.98
CA ALA A 282 21.46 -8.78 7.89
C ALA A 282 20.81 -9.35 6.63
N PRO A 283 21.58 -9.94 5.69
CA PRO A 283 20.97 -10.66 4.58
C PRO A 283 20.07 -11.74 5.18
N VAL A 284 18.95 -12.04 4.52
CA VAL A 284 18.14 -13.19 4.94
C VAL A 284 19.10 -14.38 5.02
N PRO A 285 19.25 -15.05 6.18
CA PRO A 285 20.33 -16.00 6.41
C PRO A 285 20.05 -17.35 5.72
N LEU A 286 19.56 -17.28 4.49
CA LEU A 286 19.22 -18.42 3.64
C LEU A 286 19.90 -18.29 2.28
N THR A 287 20.36 -19.41 1.75
CA THR A 287 20.86 -19.46 0.37
C THR A 287 19.75 -19.10 -0.63
N SER A 288 20.13 -18.58 -1.81
CA SER A 288 19.18 -18.25 -2.88
C SER A 288 18.29 -19.45 -3.26
N HIS A 289 18.81 -20.69 -3.14
CA HIS A 289 18.03 -21.91 -3.38
C HIS A 289 16.95 -22.10 -2.31
N ARG A 290 17.28 -21.94 -1.03
CA ARG A 290 16.32 -22.05 0.08
C ARG A 290 15.26 -20.95 0.01
N LEU A 291 15.66 -19.73 -0.34
CA LEU A 291 14.71 -18.64 -0.54
C LEU A 291 13.69 -18.93 -1.65
N ARG A 292 14.14 -19.52 -2.77
CA ARG A 292 13.20 -19.98 -3.83
C ARG A 292 12.25 -21.06 -3.34
N LYS A 293 12.73 -22.05 -2.56
CA LYS A 293 11.83 -23.05 -1.94
C LYS A 293 10.83 -22.40 -0.98
N THR A 294 11.27 -21.42 -0.19
CA THR A 294 10.40 -20.64 0.70
C THR A 294 9.32 -19.90 -0.08
N CYS A 295 9.64 -19.29 -1.22
CA CYS A 295 8.63 -18.64 -2.07
C CYS A 295 7.53 -19.62 -2.52
N VAL A 296 7.92 -20.84 -2.91
CA VAL A 296 6.95 -21.90 -3.30
C VAL A 296 6.09 -22.30 -2.11
N ALA A 297 6.67 -22.43 -0.91
CA ALA A 297 5.93 -22.77 0.29
C ALA A 297 4.92 -21.67 0.69
N ILE A 298 5.30 -20.39 0.55
CA ILE A 298 4.40 -19.25 0.79
C ILE A 298 3.23 -19.28 -0.20
N ASP A 299 3.48 -19.56 -1.46
CA ASP A 299 2.44 -19.65 -2.51
C ASP A 299 1.46 -20.82 -2.24
N GLN A 300 1.98 -21.95 -1.76
CA GLN A 300 1.18 -23.09 -1.34
C GLN A 300 0.32 -22.74 -0.11
N ALA A 301 0.89 -22.08 0.89
CA ALA A 301 0.16 -21.62 2.07
C ALA A 301 -0.96 -20.64 1.69
N HIS A 302 -0.68 -19.69 0.79
CA HIS A 302 -1.65 -18.75 0.28
C HIS A 302 -2.85 -19.45 -0.38
N ARG A 303 -2.58 -20.45 -1.25
CA ARG A 303 -3.64 -21.27 -1.89
C ARG A 303 -4.41 -22.08 -0.87
N ALA A 304 -3.74 -22.74 0.08
CA ALA A 304 -4.39 -23.54 1.11
C ALA A 304 -5.31 -22.69 2.01
N LEU A 305 -4.90 -21.47 2.35
CA LEU A 305 -5.74 -20.53 3.06
C LEU A 305 -6.93 -20.04 2.22
N SER A 306 -6.80 -19.94 0.90
CA SER A 306 -7.90 -19.53 0.02
C SER A 306 -9.07 -20.51 0.04
N VAL A 307 -8.82 -21.80 0.23
CA VAL A 307 -9.84 -22.88 0.30
C VAL A 307 -10.24 -23.23 1.74
N HIS A 308 -10.09 -22.31 2.70
CA HIS A 308 -10.54 -22.47 4.09
C HIS A 308 -9.89 -23.64 4.87
N GLY A 309 -8.64 -23.94 4.58
CA GLY A 309 -7.85 -24.90 5.37
C GLY A 309 -7.56 -24.43 6.80
N PRO A 310 -7.14 -25.35 7.69
CA PRO A 310 -6.80 -25.04 9.08
C PRO A 310 -5.60 -24.11 9.16
N THR A 311 -5.85 -22.84 9.51
CA THR A 311 -4.88 -21.74 9.44
C THR A 311 -3.59 -22.03 10.22
N GLU A 312 -3.69 -22.51 11.46
CA GLU A 312 -2.49 -22.83 12.29
C GLU A 312 -1.63 -23.90 11.65
N ALA A 313 -2.24 -24.98 11.15
CA ALA A 313 -1.51 -26.09 10.53
C ALA A 313 -0.80 -25.64 9.24
N ILE A 314 -1.44 -24.77 8.43
CA ILE A 314 -0.86 -24.22 7.20
C ILE A 314 0.34 -23.33 7.55
N LEU A 315 0.20 -22.44 8.52
CA LEU A 315 1.27 -21.56 8.98
C LEU A 315 2.42 -22.35 9.60
N LEU A 316 2.11 -23.36 10.41
CA LEU A 316 3.13 -24.24 11.00
C LEU A 316 3.93 -24.97 9.90
N SER A 317 3.24 -25.53 8.91
CA SER A 317 3.89 -26.18 7.75
C SER A 317 4.79 -25.21 6.99
N LEU A 318 4.31 -23.96 6.75
CA LEU A 318 5.09 -22.92 6.10
C LEU A 318 6.38 -22.61 6.89
N PHE A 319 6.26 -22.29 8.20
CA PHE A 319 7.42 -21.92 9.01
C PHE A 319 8.41 -23.08 9.20
N LEU A 320 7.92 -24.31 9.32
CA LEU A 320 8.77 -25.49 9.33
C LEU A 320 9.52 -25.71 8.01
N SER A 321 8.89 -25.40 6.87
CA SER A 321 9.53 -25.50 5.55
C SER A 321 10.67 -24.48 5.39
N ILE A 322 10.56 -23.30 5.99
CA ILE A 322 11.64 -22.31 6.03
C ILE A 322 12.84 -22.86 6.84
N GLY A 323 12.57 -23.56 7.94
CA GLY A 323 13.59 -24.18 8.82
C GLY A 323 14.08 -25.56 8.38
N GLY A 324 13.41 -26.22 7.46
CA GLY A 324 13.67 -27.60 7.04
C GLY A 324 14.54 -27.70 5.78
N GLY A 325 15.75 -28.22 5.93
CA GLY A 325 16.65 -28.59 4.83
C GLY A 325 17.93 -29.18 5.36
N SER A 326 17.97 -30.50 5.55
CA SER A 326 19.20 -31.28 5.77
C SER A 326 19.93 -31.61 4.45
N ASP A 327 19.73 -30.85 3.39
CA ASP A 327 20.35 -31.07 2.07
C ASP A 327 21.38 -29.96 1.75
N ASP A 328 22.33 -29.76 2.62
CA ASP A 328 23.64 -29.17 2.32
C ASP A 328 24.73 -30.18 2.72
N ARG A 329 24.85 -31.26 1.93
CA ARG A 329 26.08 -32.05 1.78
C ARG A 329 26.42 -32.16 0.31
#